data_7eaed65b6a30b239e0a6ccd3d7fcefaa
#
_entry.id   7eaed65b6a30b239e0a6ccd3d7fcefaa
#
_cell.length_a   1.000
_cell.length_b   1.000
_cell.length_c   1.000
_cell.angle_alpha   90.00
_cell.angle_beta   90.00
_cell.angle_gamma   90.00
#
_symmetry.space_group_name_H-M   'P 1'
#
loop_
_entity.id
_entity.type
_entity.pdbx_description
1 polymer ?
#
loop_
_entity_poly.entity_id
_entity_poly.type
_entity_poly.pdbx_seq_one_letter_code
_entity_poly.pdbx_strand_id
1 'polypeptide(L)'
;MPRIRIGNTKEVTEGKTVKFSFTRDDRLQEGFVGRFKGKLFAYDNTCRHLPISLDYGDNRFFDSKGETLVCQTHGAVYEPGTGLCTRGPCAGASLYVLEVIEEDGVLWFDEASLS
;
A
#
# COMPACT_ATOMS: atom_id res chain seq x y z
N MET A 1 18.10 -14.45 -1.42
CA MET A 1 17.49 -13.34 -0.68
C MET A 1 16.03 -13.20 -1.07
N PRO A 2 15.14 -13.13 -0.13
CA PRO A 2 13.72 -13.13 -0.42
C PRO A 2 13.24 -11.75 -0.92
N ARG A 3 13.34 -11.56 -2.20
CA ARG A 3 12.79 -10.38 -2.87
C ARG A 3 11.73 -10.80 -3.87
N ILE A 4 10.61 -10.10 -3.87
CA ILE A 4 9.54 -10.31 -4.84
C ILE A 4 9.56 -9.15 -5.82
N ARG A 5 9.60 -9.44 -7.11
CA ARG A 5 9.50 -8.42 -8.14
C ARG A 5 8.05 -7.93 -8.21
N ILE A 6 7.87 -6.64 -8.03
CA ILE A 6 6.54 -6.01 -8.09
C ILE A 6 6.20 -5.61 -9.52
N GLY A 7 7.12 -4.93 -10.19
CA GLY A 7 6.90 -4.41 -11.53
C GLY A 7 7.98 -3.38 -11.89
N ASN A 8 7.73 -2.63 -12.93
CA ASN A 8 8.64 -1.56 -13.35
C ASN A 8 8.30 -0.26 -12.64
N THR A 9 9.33 0.52 -12.34
CA THR A 9 9.17 1.84 -11.71
C THR A 9 8.21 2.73 -12.47
N LYS A 10 8.23 2.69 -13.80
CA LYS A 10 7.37 3.55 -14.63
C LYS A 10 5.88 3.20 -14.53
N GLU A 11 5.53 2.06 -13.99
CA GLU A 11 4.12 1.68 -13.77
C GLU A 11 3.53 2.42 -12.57
N VAL A 12 4.38 2.96 -11.70
CA VAL A 12 3.97 3.63 -10.48
C VAL A 12 4.30 5.11 -10.57
N THR A 13 3.46 5.82 -11.30
CA THR A 13 3.55 7.28 -11.42
C THR A 13 2.69 7.93 -10.34
N GLU A 14 2.75 9.24 -10.25
CA GLU A 14 1.99 10.00 -9.25
C GLU A 14 0.50 9.66 -9.34
N GLY A 15 -0.08 9.27 -8.22
CA GLY A 15 -1.50 8.91 -8.14
C GLY A 15 -1.85 7.51 -8.64
N LYS A 16 -0.86 6.72 -9.05
CA LYS A 16 -1.07 5.35 -9.52
C LYS A 16 -0.58 4.36 -8.47
N THR A 17 -1.20 3.19 -8.44
CA THR A 17 -0.82 2.11 -7.52
C THR A 17 -0.70 0.80 -8.27
N VAL A 18 0.17 -0.07 -7.75
CA VAL A 18 0.33 -1.44 -8.25
C VAL A 18 0.22 -2.38 -7.05
N LYS A 19 -0.60 -3.40 -7.18
CA LYS A 19 -0.76 -4.40 -6.13
C LYS A 19 0.22 -5.55 -6.35
N PHE A 20 0.62 -6.19 -5.27
CA PHE A 20 1.47 -7.37 -5.32
C PHE A 20 1.09 -8.31 -4.19
N SER A 21 1.42 -9.59 -4.34
CA SER A 21 1.12 -10.61 -3.34
C SER A 21 2.40 -11.06 -2.65
N PHE A 22 2.29 -11.38 -1.38
CA PHE A 22 3.41 -11.92 -0.61
C PHE A 22 2.85 -12.88 0.44
N THR A 23 3.73 -13.64 1.07
CA THR A 23 3.33 -14.59 2.11
C THR A 23 3.88 -14.15 3.46
N ARG A 24 3.00 -14.11 4.45
CA ARG A 24 3.37 -13.83 5.85
C ARG A 24 2.72 -14.91 6.71
N ASP A 25 3.54 -15.59 7.53
CA ASP A 25 3.04 -16.65 8.42
C ASP A 25 2.19 -17.68 7.68
N ASP A 26 2.68 -18.13 6.53
CA ASP A 26 2.02 -19.11 5.65
C ASP A 26 0.68 -18.65 5.10
N ARG A 27 0.37 -17.37 5.17
CA ARG A 27 -0.84 -16.78 4.62
C ARG A 27 -0.53 -15.87 3.46
N LEU A 28 -1.31 -15.99 2.41
CA LEU A 28 -1.19 -15.10 1.27
C LEU A 28 -1.74 -13.72 1.66
N GLN A 29 -0.93 -12.71 1.47
CA GLN A 29 -1.25 -11.32 1.77
C GLN A 29 -1.14 -10.49 0.51
N GLU A 30 -1.75 -9.33 0.50
CA GLU A 30 -1.67 -8.39 -0.61
C GLU A 30 -1.11 -7.07 -0.11
N GLY A 31 -0.17 -6.51 -0.87
CA GLY A 31 0.33 -5.17 -0.62
C GLY A 31 0.07 -4.28 -1.82
N PHE A 32 0.27 -3.00 -1.65
CA PHE A 32 0.22 -2.06 -2.76
C PHE A 32 1.33 -1.04 -2.62
N VAL A 33 1.85 -0.61 -3.76
CA VAL A 33 2.87 0.43 -3.84
C VAL A 33 2.32 1.57 -4.68
N GLY A 34 2.59 2.79 -4.28
CA GLY A 34 2.15 3.97 -5.01
C GLY A 34 3.17 5.08 -4.91
N ARG A 35 2.85 6.21 -5.53
CA ARG A 35 3.71 7.40 -5.49
C ARG A 35 2.88 8.60 -5.09
N PHE A 36 3.39 9.35 -4.13
CA PHE A 36 2.73 10.55 -3.63
C PHE A 36 3.78 11.64 -3.40
N LYS A 37 3.58 12.77 -4.03
CA LYS A 37 4.52 13.91 -3.98
C LYS A 37 5.94 13.49 -4.35
N GLY A 38 6.04 12.67 -5.39
CA GLY A 38 7.31 12.18 -5.91
C GLY A 38 7.96 11.06 -5.13
N LYS A 39 7.37 10.62 -4.02
CA LYS A 39 7.95 9.57 -3.17
C LYS A 39 7.13 8.29 -3.23
N LEU A 40 7.84 7.17 -3.23
CA LEU A 40 7.20 5.85 -3.16
C LEU A 40 6.71 5.57 -1.75
N PHE A 41 5.57 4.90 -1.67
CA PHE A 41 5.06 4.32 -0.42
C PHE A 41 4.57 2.92 -0.70
N ALA A 42 4.54 2.09 0.31
CA ALA A 42 3.98 0.74 0.19
C ALA A 42 3.39 0.31 1.52
N TYR A 43 2.21 -0.27 1.47
CA TYR A 43 1.50 -0.72 2.66
C TYR A 43 0.84 -2.07 2.42
N ASP A 44 0.62 -2.79 3.51
CA ASP A 44 -0.24 -3.97 3.52
C ASP A 44 -1.66 -3.53 3.17
N ASN A 45 -2.31 -4.22 2.24
CA ASN A 45 -3.67 -3.87 1.83
C ASN A 45 -4.69 -4.43 2.81
N THR A 46 -4.63 -3.92 4.03
CA THR A 46 -5.53 -4.33 5.11
C THR A 46 -5.97 -3.09 5.88
N CYS A 47 -7.28 -2.85 5.90
CA CYS A 47 -7.85 -1.73 6.64
C CYS A 47 -7.63 -1.96 8.14
N ARG A 48 -7.21 -0.92 8.86
CA ARG A 48 -6.94 -1.03 10.30
C ARG A 48 -8.21 -1.13 11.13
N HIS A 49 -9.36 -0.83 10.54
CA HIS A 49 -10.67 -0.99 11.21
C HIS A 49 -11.09 -2.46 11.22
N LEU A 50 -11.04 -3.10 10.05
CA LEU A 50 -11.39 -4.52 9.89
C LEU A 50 -10.37 -5.17 8.96
N PRO A 51 -10.15 -6.50 9.08
CA PRO A 51 -9.15 -7.19 8.23
C PRO A 51 -9.67 -7.40 6.80
N ILE A 52 -9.98 -6.31 6.12
CA ILE A 52 -10.46 -6.30 4.75
C ILE A 52 -9.56 -5.41 3.90
N SER A 53 -9.59 -5.61 2.59
CA SER A 53 -8.82 -4.79 1.66
C SER A 53 -9.37 -3.36 1.63
N LEU A 54 -8.48 -2.38 1.36
CA LEU A 54 -8.88 -0.99 1.20
C LEU A 54 -9.68 -0.77 -0.08
N ASP A 55 -9.31 -1.46 -1.15
CA ASP A 55 -10.01 -1.35 -2.43
C ASP A 55 -11.05 -2.46 -2.58
N TYR A 56 -11.88 -2.35 -3.61
CA TYR A 56 -12.85 -3.40 -3.94
C TYR A 56 -12.28 -4.41 -4.96
N GLY A 57 -10.96 -4.53 -5.04
CA GLY A 57 -10.31 -5.33 -6.05
C GLY A 57 -10.06 -4.58 -7.35
N ASP A 58 -10.37 -3.29 -7.37
CA ASP A 58 -10.28 -2.43 -8.55
C ASP A 58 -9.03 -1.54 -8.57
N ASN A 59 -8.13 -1.75 -7.60
CA ASN A 59 -6.88 -0.98 -7.48
C ASN A 59 -7.14 0.52 -7.23
N ARG A 60 -8.26 0.86 -6.64
CA ARG A 60 -8.59 2.25 -6.29
C ARG A 60 -8.31 2.50 -4.82
N PHE A 61 -7.20 3.17 -4.55
CA PHE A 61 -6.78 3.49 -3.19
C PHE A 61 -6.89 4.99 -2.88
N PHE A 62 -6.69 5.83 -3.89
CA PHE A 62 -6.74 7.28 -3.70
C PHE A 62 -8.16 7.82 -3.77
N ASP A 63 -8.41 8.94 -3.08
CA ASP A 63 -9.64 9.67 -3.23
C ASP A 63 -9.68 10.34 -4.62
N SER A 64 -10.80 11.02 -4.94
CA SER A 64 -10.98 11.62 -6.26
C SER A 64 -9.96 12.74 -6.55
N LYS A 65 -9.35 13.30 -5.51
CA LYS A 65 -8.35 14.36 -5.66
C LYS A 65 -6.92 13.82 -5.68
N GLY A 66 -6.72 12.53 -5.40
CA GLY A 66 -5.40 11.95 -5.33
C GLY A 66 -4.60 12.40 -4.13
N GLU A 67 -5.25 12.87 -3.08
CA GLU A 67 -4.57 13.42 -1.91
C GLU A 67 -4.52 12.49 -0.71
N THR A 68 -5.46 11.55 -0.61
CA THR A 68 -5.54 10.63 0.52
C THR A 68 -5.84 9.23 0.04
N LEU A 69 -5.49 8.23 0.87
CA LEU A 69 -5.90 6.85 0.65
C LEU A 69 -7.21 6.62 1.39
N VAL A 70 -8.12 5.88 0.79
CA VAL A 70 -9.46 5.66 1.35
C VAL A 70 -9.78 4.18 1.38
N CYS A 71 -10.25 3.68 2.53
CA CYS A 71 -10.85 2.36 2.61
C CYS A 71 -12.26 2.45 2.01
N GLN A 72 -12.48 1.75 0.90
CA GLN A 72 -13.72 1.88 0.13
C GLN A 72 -14.95 1.37 0.89
N THR A 73 -14.76 0.48 1.87
CA THR A 73 -15.88 -0.12 2.58
C THR A 73 -16.45 0.78 3.68
N HIS A 74 -15.59 1.38 4.51
CA HIS A 74 -16.05 2.16 5.66
C HIS A 74 -15.56 3.61 5.67
N GLY A 75 -14.89 4.03 4.61
CA GLY A 75 -14.47 5.41 4.48
C GLY A 75 -13.34 5.87 5.37
N ALA A 76 -12.57 4.94 5.96
CA ALA A 76 -11.37 5.32 6.70
C ALA A 76 -10.38 6.00 5.76
N VAL A 77 -9.82 7.13 6.19
CA VAL A 77 -8.92 7.94 5.37
C VAL A 77 -7.52 7.89 5.95
N TYR A 78 -6.54 7.62 5.09
CA TYR A 78 -5.15 7.50 5.50
C TYR A 78 -4.28 8.49 4.72
N GLU A 79 -3.24 8.96 5.39
CA GLU A 79 -2.25 9.83 4.78
C GLU A 79 -1.27 8.99 3.96
N PRO A 80 -1.08 9.27 2.65
CA PRO A 80 -0.25 8.40 1.82
C PRO A 80 1.23 8.34 2.27
N GLY A 81 1.76 9.45 2.75
CA GLY A 81 3.17 9.51 3.12
C GLY A 81 3.52 8.77 4.40
N THR A 82 2.57 8.61 5.33
CA THR A 82 2.81 8.01 6.64
C THR A 82 1.97 6.79 6.93
N GLY A 83 0.85 6.63 6.22
CA GLY A 83 -0.11 5.56 6.48
C GLY A 83 -1.02 5.83 7.66
N LEU A 84 -0.92 7.00 8.28
CA LEU A 84 -1.73 7.34 9.45
C LEU A 84 -3.20 7.54 9.08
N CYS A 85 -4.09 6.88 9.80
CA CYS A 85 -5.52 7.07 9.65
C CYS A 85 -5.91 8.39 10.30
N THR A 86 -6.43 9.33 9.49
CA THR A 86 -6.79 10.67 9.95
C THR A 86 -8.28 10.83 10.16
N ARG A 87 -9.10 9.95 9.60
CA ARG A 87 -10.56 9.98 9.72
C ARG A 87 -11.11 8.56 9.70
N GLY A 88 -12.26 8.40 10.31
CA GLY A 88 -12.99 7.15 10.29
C GLY A 88 -12.77 6.31 11.52
N PRO A 89 -13.25 5.05 11.49
CA PRO A 89 -13.30 4.22 12.69
C PRO A 89 -11.94 3.89 13.31
N CYS A 90 -10.88 3.95 12.51
CA CYS A 90 -9.54 3.61 13.02
C CYS A 90 -8.61 4.81 13.13
N ALA A 91 -9.18 6.03 13.27
CA ALA A 91 -8.37 7.24 13.41
C ALA A 91 -7.32 7.07 14.52
N GLY A 92 -6.09 7.43 14.21
CA GLY A 92 -4.95 7.25 15.11
C GLY A 92 -4.13 5.98 14.87
N ALA A 93 -4.70 4.99 14.17
CA ALA A 93 -3.94 3.80 13.76
C ALA A 93 -3.22 4.09 12.44
N SER A 94 -2.25 3.25 12.10
CA SER A 94 -1.51 3.39 10.83
C SER A 94 -1.55 2.09 10.05
N LEU A 95 -1.54 2.20 8.72
CA LEU A 95 -1.36 1.03 7.85
C LEU A 95 0.00 0.41 8.14
N TYR A 96 0.12 -0.89 7.91
CA TYR A 96 1.40 -1.58 8.07
C TYR A 96 2.31 -1.26 6.90
N VAL A 97 3.46 -0.67 7.19
CA VAL A 97 4.43 -0.26 6.17
C VAL A 97 5.16 -1.48 5.63
N LEU A 98 5.29 -1.54 4.31
CA LEU A 98 6.08 -2.56 3.62
C LEU A 98 7.28 -1.86 2.97
N GLU A 99 8.44 -2.51 3.00
CA GLU A 99 9.63 -1.94 2.40
C GLU A 99 9.77 -2.35 0.96
N VAL A 100 9.83 -1.36 0.08
CA VAL A 100 9.99 -1.54 -1.35
C VAL A 100 11.30 -0.90 -1.78
N ILE A 101 12.06 -1.62 -2.61
CA ILE A 101 13.35 -1.18 -3.11
C ILE A 101 13.22 -0.91 -4.61
N GLU A 102 13.75 0.23 -5.04
CA GLU A 102 13.81 0.59 -6.45
C GLU A 102 15.25 0.40 -6.94
N GLU A 103 15.46 -0.51 -7.87
CA GLU A 103 16.76 -0.77 -8.47
C GLU A 103 16.63 -0.94 -9.98
N ASP A 104 17.42 -0.19 -10.73
CA ASP A 104 17.49 -0.31 -12.20
C ASP A 104 16.12 -0.26 -12.89
N GLY A 105 15.24 0.61 -12.40
CA GLY A 105 13.92 0.78 -12.96
C GLY A 105 12.93 -0.32 -12.60
N VAL A 106 13.26 -1.16 -11.63
CA VAL A 106 12.41 -2.26 -11.16
C VAL A 106 12.12 -2.08 -9.68
N LEU A 107 10.88 -2.38 -9.30
CA LEU A 107 10.45 -2.34 -7.90
C LEU A 107 10.45 -3.74 -7.32
N TRP A 108 11.02 -3.87 -6.13
CA TRP A 108 11.12 -5.13 -5.40
C TRP A 108 10.55 -4.97 -4.00
N PHE A 109 9.83 -5.98 -3.53
CA PHE A 109 9.42 -6.05 -2.14
C PHE A 109 10.43 -6.91 -1.38
N ASP A 110 10.95 -6.37 -0.28
CA ASP A 110 11.92 -7.08 0.56
C ASP A 110 11.17 -7.85 1.65
N GLU A 111 11.02 -9.15 1.45
CA GLU A 111 10.33 -10.02 2.42
C GLU A 111 11.04 -10.07 3.77
N ALA A 112 12.34 -9.80 3.83
CA ALA A 112 13.07 -9.80 5.08
C ALA A 112 12.58 -8.70 6.02
N SER A 113 11.93 -7.67 5.50
CA SER A 113 11.39 -6.58 6.30
C SER A 113 10.16 -6.98 7.12
N LEU A 114 9.61 -8.18 6.87
CA LEU A 114 8.42 -8.66 7.56
C LEU A 114 8.69 -9.25 8.94
N SER A 115 9.92 -9.44 9.31
CA SER A 115 10.25 -10.09 10.59
C SER A 115 9.83 -9.30 11.82
#